data_4d1205828ed619c1f593ae3c06c93380
#
_entry.id   4d1205828ed619c1f593ae3c06c93380
#
_cell.length_a   1.000
_cell.length_b   1.000
_cell.length_c   1.000
_cell.angle_alpha   90.00
_cell.angle_beta   90.00
_cell.angle_gamma   90.00
#
_symmetry.space_group_name_H-M   'P 1'
#
loop_
_entity.id
_entity.type
_entity.pdbx_description
1 polymer ?
#
loop_
_entity_poly.entity_id
_entity_poly.type
_entity_poly.pdbx_seq_one_letter_code
_entity_poly.pdbx_strand_id
1 'polypeptide(L)'
;MNQEQIKRIVEESEADVIIHTAAISDVGTCEKTPEASYHANVLLPVYLANASDGRKLICFSSDQVYRGCESDGPYREDEAKPANIYGAHKLEMEQRVLDRQPDSVMLRAEWMYDDISPRGNYLLNVLNAEETLTFGKQYRGITYLREVCENMERVIKLPGGVYNFGSETTQSMYEITKEFLRITGSRQQVQEGSAVHNLWMDCGKAAEHGVVFSGVMDGLKRCLGDYGLI
;
A
#
# COMPACT_ATOMS: atom_id res chain seq x y z
N MET A 1 -15.06 8.16 -14.87
CA MET A 1 -14.79 7.63 -16.23
C MET A 1 -15.62 6.37 -16.43
N ASN A 2 -16.13 6.14 -17.63
CA ASN A 2 -16.84 4.92 -17.99
C ASN A 2 -15.93 3.96 -18.81
N GLN A 3 -16.42 2.76 -19.08
CA GLN A 3 -15.65 1.71 -19.75
C GLN A 3 -15.14 2.10 -21.14
N GLU A 4 -15.96 2.78 -21.94
CA GLU A 4 -15.60 3.21 -23.29
C GLU A 4 -14.47 4.26 -23.28
N GLN A 5 -14.52 5.19 -22.32
CA GLN A 5 -13.45 6.18 -22.13
C GLN A 5 -12.12 5.50 -21.75
N ILE A 6 -12.16 4.52 -20.85
CA ILE A 6 -10.97 3.76 -20.45
C ILE A 6 -10.41 2.99 -21.65
N LYS A 7 -11.27 2.29 -22.40
CA LYS A 7 -10.86 1.53 -23.58
C LYS A 7 -10.12 2.42 -24.58
N ARG A 8 -10.71 3.57 -24.93
CA ARG A 8 -10.08 4.51 -25.84
C ARG A 8 -8.72 5.01 -25.35
N ILE A 9 -8.61 5.37 -24.06
CA ILE A 9 -7.34 5.84 -23.46
C ILE A 9 -6.27 4.75 -23.55
N VAL A 10 -6.62 3.50 -23.25
CA VAL A 10 -5.68 2.38 -23.32
C VAL A 10 -5.24 2.11 -24.75
N GLU A 11 -6.16 2.14 -25.72
CA GLU A 11 -5.85 1.97 -27.14
C GLU A 11 -4.94 3.10 -27.66
N GLU A 12 -5.26 4.37 -27.33
CA GLU A 12 -4.50 5.55 -27.78
C GLU A 12 -3.11 5.65 -27.09
N SER A 13 -2.92 5.04 -25.91
CA SER A 13 -1.66 5.15 -25.16
C SER A 13 -0.51 4.34 -25.76
N GLU A 14 -0.79 3.31 -26.57
CA GLU A 14 0.20 2.37 -27.10
C GLU A 14 1.13 1.74 -26.03
N ALA A 15 0.72 1.76 -24.77
CA ALA A 15 1.54 1.30 -23.65
C ALA A 15 1.58 -0.23 -23.56
N ASP A 16 2.74 -0.82 -23.32
CA ASP A 16 2.91 -2.26 -23.06
C ASP A 16 2.53 -2.64 -21.61
N VAL A 17 2.64 -1.70 -20.70
CA VAL A 17 2.39 -1.90 -19.27
C VAL A 17 1.45 -0.82 -18.75
N ILE A 18 0.45 -1.24 -18.00
CA ILE A 18 -0.50 -0.36 -17.33
C ILE A 18 -0.27 -0.48 -15.82
N ILE A 19 0.07 0.63 -15.16
CA ILE A 19 0.20 0.70 -13.70
C ILE A 19 -0.95 1.53 -13.15
N HIS A 20 -1.87 0.89 -12.44
CA HIS A 20 -3.04 1.53 -11.87
C HIS A 20 -2.83 1.86 -10.39
N THR A 21 -2.61 3.14 -10.10
CA THR A 21 -2.42 3.66 -8.73
C THR A 21 -3.61 4.50 -8.22
N ALA A 22 -4.55 4.85 -9.12
CA ALA A 22 -5.68 5.69 -8.75
C ALA A 22 -6.66 4.95 -7.82
N ALA A 23 -7.04 5.59 -6.72
CA ALA A 23 -7.96 5.05 -5.73
C ALA A 23 -8.59 6.16 -4.88
N ILE A 24 -9.74 5.87 -4.31
CA ILE A 24 -10.20 6.53 -3.09
C ILE A 24 -9.67 5.69 -1.94
N SER A 25 -8.57 6.14 -1.30
CA SER A 25 -7.81 5.33 -0.32
C SER A 25 -8.12 5.69 1.14
N ASP A 26 -8.84 6.79 1.38
CA ASP A 26 -9.29 7.16 2.72
C ASP A 26 -10.46 6.29 3.16
N VAL A 27 -10.24 5.48 4.21
CA VAL A 27 -11.25 4.53 4.73
C VAL A 27 -12.51 5.25 5.14
N GLY A 28 -12.40 6.40 5.83
CA GLY A 28 -13.55 7.17 6.27
C GLY A 28 -14.39 7.72 5.11
N THR A 29 -13.74 8.12 4.01
CA THR A 29 -14.42 8.55 2.78
C THR A 29 -15.13 7.37 2.12
N CYS A 30 -14.51 6.20 2.07
CA CYS A 30 -15.13 4.99 1.51
C CYS A 30 -16.38 4.57 2.29
N GLU A 31 -16.35 4.66 3.62
CA GLU A 31 -17.54 4.39 4.46
C GLU A 31 -18.67 5.40 4.21
N LYS A 32 -18.36 6.67 4.00
CA LYS A 32 -19.34 7.73 3.73
C LYS A 32 -19.90 7.69 2.32
N THR A 33 -19.11 7.26 1.34
CA THR A 33 -19.47 7.27 -0.09
C THR A 33 -19.15 5.93 -0.74
N PRO A 34 -19.83 4.83 -0.34
CA PRO A 34 -19.49 3.48 -0.79
C PRO A 34 -19.62 3.29 -2.30
N GLU A 35 -20.59 3.95 -2.95
CA GLU A 35 -20.78 3.88 -4.40
C GLU A 35 -19.62 4.53 -5.17
N ALA A 36 -19.14 5.69 -4.72
CA ALA A 36 -17.99 6.35 -5.31
C ALA A 36 -16.72 5.52 -5.09
N SER A 37 -16.56 4.94 -3.90
CA SER A 37 -15.49 4.02 -3.57
C SER A 37 -15.53 2.78 -4.47
N TYR A 38 -16.69 2.17 -4.66
CA TYR A 38 -16.86 1.01 -5.52
C TYR A 38 -16.48 1.32 -6.98
N HIS A 39 -16.95 2.45 -7.48
CA HIS A 39 -16.62 2.89 -8.84
C HIS A 39 -15.10 3.07 -9.01
N ALA A 40 -14.44 3.77 -8.08
CA ALA A 40 -13.02 4.07 -8.18
C ALA A 40 -12.14 2.83 -7.90
N ASN A 41 -12.48 2.04 -6.89
CA ASN A 41 -11.61 0.97 -6.40
C ASN A 41 -11.91 -0.41 -7.01
N VAL A 42 -13.09 -0.59 -7.63
CA VAL A 42 -13.47 -1.87 -8.25
C VAL A 42 -13.71 -1.70 -9.75
N LEU A 43 -14.63 -0.81 -10.16
CA LEU A 43 -15.04 -0.75 -11.57
C LEU A 43 -13.94 -0.22 -12.49
N LEU A 44 -13.22 0.83 -12.09
CA LEU A 44 -12.14 1.37 -12.94
C LEU A 44 -11.04 0.36 -13.22
N PRO A 45 -10.45 -0.36 -12.23
CA PRO A 45 -9.47 -1.41 -12.52
C PRO A 45 -10.05 -2.56 -13.35
N VAL A 46 -11.32 -2.93 -13.16
CA VAL A 46 -12.00 -3.94 -13.99
C VAL A 46 -12.14 -3.45 -15.44
N TYR A 47 -12.44 -2.18 -15.66
CA TYR A 47 -12.48 -1.61 -17.02
C TYR A 47 -11.10 -1.60 -17.67
N LEU A 48 -10.03 -1.34 -16.89
CA LEU A 48 -8.65 -1.47 -17.37
C LEU A 48 -8.33 -2.91 -17.76
N ALA A 49 -8.70 -3.90 -16.95
CA ALA A 49 -8.51 -5.31 -17.28
C ALA A 49 -9.25 -5.72 -18.55
N ASN A 50 -10.47 -5.20 -18.76
CA ASN A 50 -11.23 -5.45 -20.00
C ASN A 50 -10.60 -4.79 -21.23
N ALA A 51 -9.86 -3.70 -21.06
CA ALA A 51 -9.25 -2.93 -22.14
C ALA A 51 -7.77 -3.27 -22.39
N SER A 52 -7.13 -4.01 -21.47
CA SER A 52 -5.68 -4.23 -21.49
C SER A 52 -5.20 -5.06 -22.68
N ASP A 53 -6.05 -5.93 -23.24
CA ASP A 53 -5.76 -6.70 -24.48
C ASP A 53 -4.37 -7.38 -24.45
N GLY A 54 -4.10 -8.11 -23.38
CA GLY A 54 -2.83 -8.82 -23.16
C GLY A 54 -1.66 -7.97 -22.66
N ARG A 55 -1.82 -6.64 -22.50
CA ARG A 55 -0.83 -5.76 -21.86
C ARG A 55 -0.69 -6.13 -20.39
N LYS A 56 0.52 -5.98 -19.84
CA LYS A 56 0.75 -6.20 -18.42
C LYS A 56 -0.02 -5.18 -17.59
N LEU A 57 -0.93 -5.65 -16.71
CA LEU A 57 -1.68 -4.80 -15.80
C LEU A 57 -1.19 -5.01 -14.37
N ILE A 58 -0.83 -3.92 -13.70
CA ILE A 58 -0.40 -3.89 -12.30
C ILE A 58 -1.36 -2.97 -11.55
N CYS A 59 -2.03 -3.49 -10.52
CA CYS A 59 -2.96 -2.73 -9.69
C CYS A 59 -2.48 -2.67 -8.25
N PHE A 60 -2.51 -1.48 -7.66
CA PHE A 60 -2.27 -1.31 -6.24
C PHE A 60 -3.52 -1.65 -5.44
N SER A 61 -3.43 -2.71 -4.65
CA SER A 61 -4.35 -3.11 -3.60
C SER A 61 -3.89 -2.53 -2.25
N SER A 62 -4.28 -3.10 -1.11
CA SER A 62 -3.99 -2.53 0.20
C SER A 62 -3.88 -3.60 1.29
N ASP A 63 -3.06 -3.30 2.31
CA ASP A 63 -3.00 -3.99 3.59
C ASP A 63 -4.35 -4.02 4.34
N GLN A 64 -5.29 -3.11 4.01
CA GLN A 64 -6.62 -3.05 4.61
C GLN A 64 -7.47 -4.31 4.36
N VAL A 65 -7.06 -5.16 3.43
CA VAL A 65 -7.69 -6.49 3.23
C VAL A 65 -7.50 -7.42 4.44
N TYR A 66 -6.53 -7.12 5.32
CA TYR A 66 -6.26 -7.89 6.54
C TYR A 66 -6.92 -7.31 7.80
N ARG A 67 -7.64 -6.19 7.68
CA ARG A 67 -8.16 -5.43 8.83
C ARG A 67 -9.07 -6.23 9.78
N GLY A 68 -9.69 -7.30 9.31
CA GLY A 68 -10.56 -8.20 10.06
C GLY A 68 -9.90 -9.51 10.51
N CYS A 69 -8.60 -9.68 10.30
CA CYS A 69 -7.87 -10.83 10.80
C CYS A 69 -7.75 -10.78 12.32
N GLU A 70 -7.81 -11.94 12.96
CA GLU A 70 -7.80 -12.09 14.42
C GLU A 70 -6.43 -12.50 14.96
N SER A 71 -5.56 -13.07 14.10
CA SER A 71 -4.18 -13.40 14.43
C SER A 71 -3.30 -12.15 14.48
N ASP A 72 -2.11 -12.27 15.06
CA ASP A 72 -1.16 -11.16 15.17
C ASP A 72 -0.40 -10.89 13.85
N GLY A 73 -0.45 -11.81 12.90
CA GLY A 73 0.37 -11.76 11.68
C GLY A 73 1.78 -12.35 11.88
N PRO A 74 2.71 -12.23 10.92
CA PRO A 74 2.50 -11.61 9.61
C PRO A 74 1.51 -12.41 8.74
N TYR A 75 0.69 -11.67 7.95
CA TYR A 75 -0.36 -12.26 7.11
C TYR A 75 0.17 -12.60 5.72
N ARG A 76 -0.17 -13.80 5.25
CA ARG A 76 0.07 -14.21 3.87
C ARG A 76 -1.10 -13.85 2.96
N GLU A 77 -0.90 -13.94 1.66
CA GLU A 77 -1.88 -13.51 0.67
C GLU A 77 -3.21 -14.30 0.72
N ASP A 78 -3.19 -15.52 1.22
CA ASP A 78 -4.39 -16.38 1.37
C ASP A 78 -5.23 -16.07 2.62
N GLU A 79 -4.77 -15.18 3.51
CA GLU A 79 -5.41 -14.90 4.80
C GLU A 79 -6.30 -13.63 4.81
N ALA A 80 -6.57 -13.02 3.64
CA ALA A 80 -7.33 -11.79 3.56
C ALA A 80 -8.73 -11.89 4.19
N LYS A 81 -9.03 -10.98 5.12
CA LYS A 81 -10.33 -10.85 5.80
C LYS A 81 -10.61 -9.37 6.04
N PRO A 82 -11.20 -8.65 5.08
CA PRO A 82 -11.46 -7.23 5.24
C PRO A 82 -12.55 -6.97 6.28
N ALA A 83 -12.45 -5.83 6.99
CA ALA A 83 -13.45 -5.38 7.97
C ALA A 83 -13.92 -3.94 7.74
N ASN A 84 -13.59 -3.36 6.59
CA ASN A 84 -14.09 -2.05 6.16
C ASN A 84 -14.39 -2.07 4.66
N ILE A 85 -15.16 -1.08 4.20
CA ILE A 85 -15.59 -0.97 2.80
C ILE A 85 -14.39 -0.87 1.85
N TYR A 86 -13.36 -0.09 2.19
CA TYR A 86 -12.17 0.06 1.36
C TYR A 86 -11.44 -1.28 1.15
N GLY A 87 -11.16 -2.02 2.23
CA GLY A 87 -10.54 -3.34 2.15
C GLY A 87 -11.38 -4.36 1.38
N ALA A 88 -12.71 -4.35 1.58
CA ALA A 88 -13.62 -5.21 0.83
C ALA A 88 -13.61 -4.91 -0.67
N HIS A 89 -13.63 -3.62 -1.05
CA HIS A 89 -13.55 -3.21 -2.45
C HIS A 89 -12.20 -3.56 -3.07
N LYS A 90 -11.09 -3.43 -2.33
CA LYS A 90 -9.77 -3.84 -2.82
C LYS A 90 -9.69 -5.35 -3.05
N LEU A 91 -10.21 -6.15 -2.12
CA LEU A 91 -10.26 -7.61 -2.28
C LEU A 91 -11.15 -8.03 -3.47
N GLU A 92 -12.33 -7.41 -3.64
CA GLU A 92 -13.19 -7.66 -4.80
C GLU A 92 -12.50 -7.25 -6.11
N MET A 93 -11.79 -6.13 -6.13
CA MET A 93 -10.99 -5.69 -7.26
C MET A 93 -9.96 -6.75 -7.67
N GLU A 94 -9.18 -7.28 -6.70
CA GLU A 94 -8.19 -8.33 -6.96
C GLU A 94 -8.84 -9.53 -7.67
N GLN A 95 -9.93 -10.06 -7.12
CA GLN A 95 -10.64 -11.22 -7.66
C GLN A 95 -11.14 -10.94 -9.07
N ARG A 96 -11.86 -9.83 -9.27
CA ARG A 96 -12.49 -9.51 -10.57
C ARG A 96 -11.50 -9.17 -11.68
N VAL A 97 -10.36 -8.56 -11.34
CA VAL A 97 -9.31 -8.28 -12.32
C VAL A 97 -8.62 -9.57 -12.71
N LEU A 98 -8.24 -10.43 -11.76
CA LEU A 98 -7.58 -11.70 -12.04
C LEU A 98 -8.48 -12.69 -12.79
N ASP A 99 -9.79 -12.70 -12.54
CA ASP A 99 -10.75 -13.49 -13.30
C ASP A 99 -10.77 -13.12 -14.80
N ARG A 100 -10.49 -11.86 -15.13
CA ARG A 100 -10.50 -11.35 -16.51
C ARG A 100 -9.14 -11.46 -17.17
N GLN A 101 -8.11 -11.17 -16.42
CA GLN A 101 -6.73 -11.15 -16.88
C GLN A 101 -5.82 -11.80 -15.83
N PRO A 102 -5.67 -13.12 -15.85
CA PRO A 102 -4.90 -13.90 -14.86
C PRO A 102 -3.43 -13.46 -14.73
N ASP A 103 -2.85 -12.88 -15.78
CA ASP A 103 -1.46 -12.38 -15.79
C ASP A 103 -1.29 -11.02 -15.10
N SER A 104 -2.37 -10.42 -14.61
CA SER A 104 -2.30 -9.16 -13.84
C SER A 104 -1.63 -9.36 -12.49
N VAL A 105 -0.97 -8.30 -11.99
CA VAL A 105 -0.31 -8.29 -10.68
C VAL A 105 -1.07 -7.37 -9.74
N MET A 106 -1.48 -7.91 -8.59
CA MET A 106 -2.14 -7.17 -7.51
C MET A 106 -1.14 -6.96 -6.38
N LEU A 107 -0.81 -5.70 -6.08
CA LEU A 107 0.14 -5.33 -5.04
C LEU A 107 -0.63 -4.87 -3.80
N ARG A 108 -0.66 -5.64 -2.73
CA ARG A 108 -1.17 -5.22 -1.43
C ARG A 108 -0.14 -4.32 -0.78
N ALA A 109 -0.29 -3.04 -1.03
CA ALA A 109 0.62 -2.03 -0.52
C ALA A 109 0.14 -1.51 0.85
N GLU A 110 1.11 -1.08 1.65
CA GLU A 110 0.92 -0.42 2.94
C GLU A 110 1.11 1.10 2.83
N TRP A 111 1.20 1.80 3.93
CA TRP A 111 1.53 3.22 3.93
C TRP A 111 2.89 3.48 3.29
N MET A 112 2.89 4.38 2.31
CA MET A 112 4.11 4.85 1.67
C MET A 112 4.44 6.27 2.16
N TYR A 113 5.72 6.59 2.22
CA TYR A 113 6.19 7.90 2.64
C TYR A 113 7.37 8.37 1.79
N ASP A 114 7.51 9.68 1.72
CA ASP A 114 8.66 10.42 1.19
C ASP A 114 8.81 11.76 1.95
N ASP A 115 9.59 12.70 1.44
CA ASP A 115 9.72 14.06 1.98
C ASP A 115 8.92 15.11 1.18
N ILE A 116 8.16 14.70 0.16
CA ILE A 116 7.58 15.66 -0.80
C ILE A 116 6.09 15.87 -0.56
N SER A 117 5.33 14.79 -0.45
CA SER A 117 3.88 14.87 -0.36
C SER A 117 3.36 14.79 1.07
N PRO A 118 2.67 15.82 1.60
CA PRO A 118 2.13 15.78 2.95
C PRO A 118 0.92 14.85 3.10
N ARG A 119 0.26 14.47 2.00
CA ARG A 119 -0.98 13.70 2.06
C ARG A 119 -0.71 12.21 2.35
N GLY A 120 -1.21 11.74 3.49
CA GLY A 120 -1.08 10.34 3.90
C GLY A 120 0.35 9.89 4.21
N ASN A 121 1.26 10.84 4.40
CA ASN A 121 2.68 10.61 4.58
C ASN A 121 3.03 10.49 6.07
N TYR A 122 3.43 9.30 6.48
CA TYR A 122 3.82 9.03 7.88
C TYR A 122 4.94 9.96 8.36
N LEU A 123 6.03 10.09 7.59
CA LEU A 123 7.21 10.86 7.96
C LEU A 123 6.86 12.33 8.25
N LEU A 124 6.18 12.99 7.31
CA LEU A 124 5.79 14.38 7.46
C LEU A 124 4.73 14.59 8.54
N ASN A 125 3.79 13.65 8.68
CA ASN A 125 2.78 13.73 9.74
C ASN A 125 3.40 13.64 11.13
N VAL A 126 4.43 12.79 11.31
CA VAL A 126 5.14 12.67 12.58
C VAL A 126 6.00 13.90 12.86
N LEU A 127 6.75 14.40 11.87
CA LEU A 127 7.63 15.57 12.05
C LEU A 127 6.88 16.89 12.29
N ASN A 128 5.69 17.04 11.68
CA ASN A 128 4.88 18.25 11.74
C ASN A 128 3.74 18.17 12.78
N ALA A 129 3.69 17.12 13.60
CA ALA A 129 2.65 16.99 14.63
C ALA A 129 2.76 18.13 15.64
N GLU A 130 1.65 18.80 15.94
CA GLU A 130 1.59 19.87 16.96
C GLU A 130 1.32 19.32 18.35
N GLU A 131 0.71 18.13 18.45
CA GLU A 131 0.33 17.47 19.68
C GLU A 131 1.14 16.19 19.91
N THR A 132 1.09 15.65 21.13
CA THR A 132 1.66 14.34 21.42
C THR A 132 1.02 13.26 20.57
N LEU A 133 1.85 12.56 19.81
CA LEU A 133 1.42 11.44 18.98
C LEU A 133 1.02 10.24 19.84
N THR A 134 0.00 9.52 19.40
CA THR A 134 -0.45 8.29 20.08
C THR A 134 -0.46 7.14 19.08
N PHE A 135 0.41 6.15 19.31
CA PHE A 135 0.45 4.91 18.52
C PHE A 135 0.33 3.71 19.45
N GLY A 136 -0.45 2.71 19.03
CA GLY A 136 -0.58 1.45 19.75
C GLY A 136 0.57 0.48 19.50
N LYS A 137 0.55 -0.64 20.20
CA LYS A 137 1.38 -1.82 19.90
C LYS A 137 0.82 -2.59 18.71
N GLN A 138 0.61 -1.88 17.62
CA GLN A 138 0.16 -2.44 16.35
C GLN A 138 1.37 -2.65 15.43
N TYR A 139 1.41 -3.80 14.79
CA TYR A 139 2.44 -4.13 13.82
C TYR A 139 1.91 -3.86 12.42
N ARG A 140 2.63 -3.06 11.67
CA ARG A 140 2.44 -2.82 10.24
C ARG A 140 3.70 -2.24 9.65
N GLY A 141 3.96 -2.53 8.40
CA GLY A 141 5.01 -1.87 7.68
C GLY A 141 4.62 -0.44 7.24
N ILE A 142 5.63 0.33 6.95
CA ILE A 142 5.56 1.60 6.22
C ILE A 142 6.74 1.63 5.25
N THR A 143 6.51 2.00 4.01
CA THR A 143 7.48 1.80 2.92
C THR A 143 7.95 3.11 2.33
N TYR A 144 9.27 3.23 2.14
CA TYR A 144 9.86 4.37 1.43
C TYR A 144 9.49 4.33 -0.06
N LEU A 145 8.83 5.37 -0.55
CA LEU A 145 8.28 5.43 -1.91
C LEU A 145 9.35 5.22 -3.01
N ARG A 146 10.57 5.67 -2.76
CA ARG A 146 11.69 5.44 -3.69
C ARG A 146 11.97 3.95 -3.89
N GLU A 147 11.91 3.15 -2.84
CA GLU A 147 12.10 1.70 -2.94
C GLU A 147 10.98 1.02 -3.72
N VAL A 148 9.75 1.55 -3.63
CA VAL A 148 8.64 1.12 -4.49
C VAL A 148 9.01 1.33 -5.96
N CYS A 149 9.49 2.51 -6.33
CA CYS A 149 9.91 2.82 -7.70
C CYS A 149 11.07 1.93 -8.16
N GLU A 150 12.06 1.69 -7.32
CA GLU A 150 13.22 0.83 -7.61
C GLU A 150 12.85 -0.64 -7.84
N ASN A 151 11.77 -1.11 -7.22
CA ASN A 151 11.26 -2.47 -7.41
C ASN A 151 10.38 -2.63 -8.67
N MET A 152 9.92 -1.55 -9.32
CA MET A 152 8.94 -1.65 -10.41
C MET A 152 9.41 -2.48 -11.60
N GLU A 153 10.71 -2.48 -11.94
CA GLU A 153 11.22 -3.35 -13.02
C GLU A 153 11.04 -4.85 -12.71
N ARG A 154 11.13 -5.24 -11.43
CA ARG A 154 10.91 -6.61 -10.98
C ARG A 154 9.43 -6.92 -10.92
N VAL A 155 8.63 -5.97 -10.44
CA VAL A 155 7.16 -6.08 -10.37
C VAL A 155 6.56 -6.32 -11.76
N ILE A 156 7.03 -5.66 -12.80
CA ILE A 156 6.57 -5.87 -14.19
C ILE A 156 6.77 -7.32 -14.64
N LYS A 157 7.81 -7.99 -14.13
CA LYS A 157 8.17 -9.37 -14.48
C LYS A 157 7.51 -10.44 -13.58
N LEU A 158 6.78 -10.03 -12.54
CA LEU A 158 6.10 -10.98 -11.66
C LEU A 158 5.08 -11.81 -12.46
N PRO A 159 4.94 -13.09 -12.16
CA PRO A 159 3.78 -13.88 -12.57
C PRO A 159 2.48 -13.21 -12.13
N GLY A 160 1.39 -13.45 -12.85
CA GLY A 160 0.07 -12.97 -12.42
C GLY A 160 -0.31 -13.50 -11.04
N GLY A 161 -0.98 -12.66 -10.25
CA GLY A 161 -1.41 -13.00 -8.91
C GLY A 161 -1.35 -11.86 -7.91
N VAL A 162 -1.58 -12.19 -6.65
CA VAL A 162 -1.57 -11.24 -5.52
C VAL A 162 -0.24 -11.35 -4.79
N TYR A 163 0.30 -10.21 -4.38
CA TYR A 163 1.57 -10.08 -3.66
C TYR A 163 1.45 -9.05 -2.54
N ASN A 164 1.90 -9.41 -1.36
CA ASN A 164 2.18 -8.45 -0.31
C ASN A 164 3.39 -7.61 -0.72
N PHE A 165 3.33 -6.30 -0.52
CA PHE A 165 4.26 -5.37 -1.15
C PHE A 165 4.59 -4.21 -0.22
N GLY A 166 5.72 -4.31 0.47
CA GLY A 166 6.17 -3.29 1.40
C GLY A 166 7.29 -3.75 2.32
N SER A 167 7.65 -2.88 3.24
CA SER A 167 8.71 -3.07 4.22
C SER A 167 8.23 -3.87 5.42
N GLU A 168 8.99 -4.87 5.83
CA GLU A 168 8.67 -5.66 7.03
C GLU A 168 9.25 -5.02 8.30
N THR A 169 8.64 -5.32 9.44
CA THR A 169 9.11 -4.88 10.75
C THR A 169 8.79 -5.89 11.84
N THR A 170 9.65 -5.97 12.84
CA THR A 170 9.40 -6.66 14.11
C THR A 170 9.06 -5.69 15.24
N GLN A 171 8.98 -4.39 14.94
CA GLN A 171 8.70 -3.32 15.89
C GLN A 171 7.27 -2.82 15.72
N SER A 172 6.63 -2.45 16.83
CA SER A 172 5.34 -1.79 16.82
C SER A 172 5.43 -0.36 16.28
N MET A 173 4.31 0.21 15.83
CA MET A 173 4.26 1.61 15.39
C MET A 173 4.70 2.59 16.48
N TYR A 174 4.44 2.27 17.75
CA TYR A 174 4.95 3.06 18.88
C TYR A 174 6.49 3.04 18.93
N GLU A 175 7.11 1.86 18.85
CA GLU A 175 8.57 1.72 18.89
C GLU A 175 9.25 2.36 17.67
N ILE A 176 8.68 2.17 16.48
CA ILE A 176 9.15 2.82 15.25
C ILE A 176 9.12 4.34 15.38
N THR A 177 7.98 4.90 15.84
CA THR A 177 7.82 6.35 15.97
C THR A 177 8.77 6.91 17.02
N LYS A 178 8.92 6.25 18.15
CA LYS A 178 9.85 6.65 19.20
C LYS A 178 11.30 6.71 18.73
N GLU A 179 11.73 5.68 18.01
CA GLU A 179 13.10 5.63 17.47
C GLU A 179 13.29 6.65 16.35
N PHE A 180 12.28 6.84 15.50
CA PHE A 180 12.30 7.86 14.43
C PHE A 180 12.47 9.27 15.02
N LEU A 181 11.71 9.64 16.05
CA LEU A 181 11.83 10.94 16.74
C LEU A 181 13.22 11.10 17.39
N ARG A 182 13.80 10.02 17.93
CA ARG A 182 15.14 10.04 18.48
C ARG A 182 16.20 10.32 17.43
N ILE A 183 16.11 9.67 16.26
CA ILE A 183 17.07 9.81 15.15
C ILE A 183 17.02 11.23 14.56
N THR A 184 15.83 11.79 14.40
CA THR A 184 15.65 13.15 13.83
C THR A 184 15.96 14.27 14.84
N GLY A 185 16.18 13.95 16.10
CA GLY A 185 16.33 14.97 17.16
C GLY A 185 15.06 15.81 17.34
N SER A 186 13.90 15.29 16.91
CA SER A 186 12.63 15.99 17.02
C SER A 186 12.24 16.20 18.49
N ARG A 187 11.58 17.33 18.77
CA ARG A 187 11.01 17.63 20.09
C ARG A 187 9.63 17.02 20.30
N GLN A 188 9.06 16.43 19.26
CA GLN A 188 7.77 15.76 19.33
C GLN A 188 7.81 14.58 20.31
N GLN A 189 6.66 14.30 20.88
CA GLN A 189 6.52 13.19 21.83
C GLN A 189 5.56 12.15 21.29
N VAL A 190 5.83 10.90 21.61
CA VAL A 190 4.93 9.78 21.31
C VAL A 190 4.59 9.07 22.60
N GLN A 191 3.33 8.74 22.78
CA GLN A 191 2.84 7.90 23.87
C GLN A 191 2.22 6.61 23.33
N GLU A 192 2.28 5.56 24.15
CA GLU A 192 1.67 4.28 23.82
C GLU A 192 0.15 4.36 23.95
N GLY A 193 -0.58 4.00 22.89
CA GLY A 193 -2.03 3.91 22.87
C GLY A 193 -2.53 2.48 23.04
N SER A 194 -3.81 2.35 23.39
CA SER A 194 -4.47 1.05 23.59
C SER A 194 -5.00 0.39 22.32
N ALA A 195 -5.11 1.14 21.21
CA ALA A 195 -5.65 0.59 19.96
C ALA A 195 -4.65 -0.38 19.32
N VAL A 196 -5.07 -1.63 19.16
CA VAL A 196 -4.28 -2.67 18.50
C VAL A 196 -5.06 -3.20 17.31
N HIS A 197 -4.49 -3.04 16.10
CA HIS A 197 -4.88 -3.80 14.93
C HIS A 197 -3.65 -3.98 14.05
N ASN A 198 -3.35 -5.22 13.79
CA ASN A 198 -2.19 -5.53 12.97
C ASN A 198 -2.57 -5.52 11.48
N LEU A 199 -1.66 -4.99 10.67
CA LEU A 199 -1.68 -5.05 9.22
C LEU A 199 -0.31 -5.54 8.72
N TRP A 200 0.32 -6.38 9.52
CA TRP A 200 1.65 -6.90 9.28
C TRP A 200 1.62 -7.98 8.19
N MET A 201 2.26 -7.69 7.09
CA MET A 201 2.30 -8.56 5.91
C MET A 201 3.58 -9.41 5.88
N ASP A 202 3.44 -10.66 5.47
CA ASP A 202 4.56 -11.50 5.03
C ASP A 202 4.81 -11.23 3.55
N CYS A 203 5.94 -10.62 3.21
CA CYS A 203 6.32 -10.28 1.85
C CYS A 203 7.21 -11.36 1.19
N GLY A 204 7.36 -12.53 1.78
CA GLY A 204 8.22 -13.62 1.30
C GLY A 204 7.93 -14.04 -0.14
N LYS A 205 6.66 -14.13 -0.53
CA LYS A 205 6.26 -14.46 -1.90
C LYS A 205 6.81 -13.47 -2.94
N ALA A 206 6.78 -12.18 -2.67
CA ALA A 206 7.36 -11.16 -3.55
C ALA A 206 8.90 -11.25 -3.56
N ALA A 207 9.50 -11.52 -2.40
CA ALA A 207 10.94 -11.66 -2.25
C ALA A 207 11.54 -12.85 -3.03
N GLU A 208 10.80 -13.96 -3.17
CA GLU A 208 11.19 -15.10 -4.02
C GLU A 208 11.41 -14.70 -5.50
N HIS A 209 10.78 -13.62 -5.94
CA HIS A 209 10.94 -13.03 -7.27
C HIS A 209 11.88 -11.82 -7.30
N GLY A 210 12.63 -11.58 -6.21
CA GLY A 210 13.59 -10.48 -6.12
C GLY A 210 12.97 -9.10 -5.83
N VAL A 211 11.69 -9.02 -5.49
CA VAL A 211 11.03 -7.79 -5.01
C VAL A 211 11.26 -7.69 -3.51
N VAL A 212 12.22 -6.87 -3.12
CA VAL A 212 12.71 -6.78 -1.74
C VAL A 212 12.74 -5.31 -1.30
N PHE A 213 12.34 -5.07 -0.06
CA PHE A 213 12.39 -3.77 0.59
C PHE A 213 13.35 -3.79 1.78
N SER A 214 13.88 -2.63 2.14
CA SER A 214 14.54 -2.44 3.43
C SER A 214 13.54 -2.67 4.57
N GLY A 215 14.03 -3.10 5.74
CA GLY A 215 13.20 -3.04 6.95
C GLY A 215 12.78 -1.59 7.24
N VAL A 216 11.64 -1.41 7.92
CA VAL A 216 11.03 -0.10 8.17
C VAL A 216 12.02 0.95 8.66
N MET A 217 12.84 0.62 9.68
CA MET A 217 13.79 1.59 10.24
C MET A 217 14.94 1.95 9.29
N ASP A 218 15.35 1.02 8.46
CA ASP A 218 16.42 1.28 7.49
C ASP A 218 15.89 2.10 6.30
N GLY A 219 14.66 1.86 5.86
CA GLY A 219 13.97 2.70 4.89
C GLY A 219 13.79 4.13 5.38
N LEU A 220 13.40 4.32 6.65
CA LEU A 220 13.28 5.64 7.28
C LEU A 220 14.64 6.39 7.31
N LYS A 221 15.72 5.73 7.75
CA LYS A 221 17.07 6.31 7.76
C LYS A 221 17.53 6.69 6.35
N ARG A 222 17.28 5.80 5.38
CA ARG A 222 17.60 6.06 3.98
C ARG A 222 16.86 7.30 3.46
N CYS A 223 15.56 7.38 3.70
CA CYS A 223 14.76 8.54 3.32
C CYS A 223 15.30 9.83 3.94
N LEU A 224 15.56 9.84 5.25
CA LEU A 224 16.15 11.00 5.92
C LEU A 224 17.50 11.42 5.32
N GLY A 225 18.36 10.45 5.02
CA GLY A 225 19.66 10.72 4.37
C GLY A 225 19.53 11.25 2.94
N ASP A 226 18.63 10.66 2.14
CA ASP A 226 18.39 11.07 0.74
C ASP A 226 17.89 12.53 0.64
N TYR A 227 17.18 13.02 1.67
CA TYR A 227 16.65 14.39 1.73
C TYR A 227 17.46 15.32 2.64
N GLY A 228 18.59 14.86 3.21
CA GLY A 228 19.47 15.69 4.04
C GLY A 228 18.84 16.13 5.37
N LEU A 229 17.98 15.29 5.93
CA LEU A 229 17.30 15.53 7.22
C LEU A 229 18.09 14.98 8.43
N ILE A 230 19.14 14.21 8.17
CA ILE A 230 20.16 13.72 9.13
C ILE A 230 21.52 13.72 8.49
#